data_ade028910520f7e172d63785583a3321
#
_entry.id   ade028910520f7e172d63785583a3321
#
_cell.length_a   1.000
_cell.length_b   1.000
_cell.length_c   1.000
_cell.angle_alpha   90.00
_cell.angle_beta   90.00
_cell.angle_gamma   90.00
#
_symmetry.space_group_name_H-M   'P 1'
#
loop_
_entity.id
_entity.type
_entity.pdbx_description
1 polymer ?
#
loop_
_entity_poly.entity_id
_entity_poly.type
_entity_poly.pdbx_seq_one_letter_code
_entity_poly.pdbx_strand_id
1 'polypeptide(L)'
;MSYDNTGALTANSWRHVAFVEQPRAVGRVTPAFEQDPAGPAVSPETAALGALTSAHTGTEPGLPIGSPGAAARMSGGPEFLGMPGAQPPGRGSGAEGRTDFRWLMMSDVCKHCTHAACLDVCPTGSLFRTEFGTVVVQEDICNGCGYCISACPYGVIDQRKDDGRAWKCTLCYDRLGAGQTPACAQACPTESIQYGRLDELRERAAARVATLHERGVPEARLYGHDPHDGVGGDGAFFLLLDEPEVYGLPPDPVVTTRDLPAMWKRAGLAALAMTAATVFAFLGRRP
;
A
#
# COMPACT_ATOMS: atom_id res chain seq x y z
N MET A 1 -14.18 -12.34 -1.04
CA MET A 1 -13.62 -11.00 -1.24
C MET A 1 -14.54 -10.02 -0.54
N SER A 2 -14.10 -9.38 0.53
CA SER A 2 -14.83 -8.25 1.07
C SER A 2 -14.44 -7.02 0.25
N TYR A 3 -15.43 -6.41 -0.41
CA TYR A 3 -15.25 -5.09 -0.99
C TYR A 3 -15.11 -4.10 0.16
N ASP A 4 -13.94 -3.50 0.29
CA ASP A 4 -13.76 -2.40 1.22
C ASP A 4 -14.15 -1.09 0.53
N ASN A 5 -15.32 -0.58 0.88
CA ASN A 5 -15.83 0.70 0.37
C ASN A 5 -15.39 1.90 1.22
N THR A 6 -14.51 1.70 2.20
CA THR A 6 -14.09 2.78 3.10
C THR A 6 -13.13 3.77 2.44
N GLY A 7 -12.49 3.37 1.35
CA GLY A 7 -11.51 4.19 0.63
C GLY A 7 -10.18 4.40 1.35
N ALA A 8 -9.98 3.75 2.53
CA ALA A 8 -8.77 3.86 3.34
C ALA A 8 -8.53 2.58 4.15
N LEU A 9 -7.32 2.43 4.69
CA LEU A 9 -7.03 1.42 5.71
C LEU A 9 -7.75 1.79 7.01
N THR A 10 -8.30 0.76 7.68
CA THR A 10 -9.00 0.92 8.96
C THR A 10 -8.53 -0.12 9.96
N ALA A 11 -8.98 -0.02 11.21
CA ALA A 11 -8.72 -1.00 12.25
C ALA A 11 -9.26 -2.41 11.92
N ASN A 12 -10.20 -2.52 10.99
CA ASN A 12 -10.83 -3.78 10.56
C ASN A 12 -10.46 -4.18 9.12
N SER A 13 -9.83 -3.29 8.35
CA SER A 13 -9.43 -3.52 6.96
C SER A 13 -7.96 -3.14 6.79
N TRP A 14 -7.08 -4.13 6.75
CA TRP A 14 -5.62 -3.95 6.81
C TRP A 14 -4.93 -3.94 5.46
N ARG A 15 -5.70 -4.10 4.40
CA ARG A 15 -5.23 -3.98 3.02
C ARG A 15 -6.29 -3.28 2.20
N HIS A 16 -5.89 -2.20 1.57
CA HIS A 16 -6.73 -1.40 0.69
C HIS A 16 -6.10 -1.36 -0.70
N VAL A 17 -6.91 -1.46 -1.74
CA VAL A 17 -6.45 -1.27 -3.12
C VAL A 17 -6.90 0.11 -3.57
N ALA A 18 -5.93 1.03 -3.62
CA ALA A 18 -6.15 2.35 -4.18
C ALA A 18 -6.20 2.27 -5.72
N PHE A 19 -7.23 2.85 -6.31
CA PHE A 19 -7.37 3.01 -7.75
C PHE A 19 -7.18 4.49 -8.10
N VAL A 20 -6.21 4.77 -8.96
CA VAL A 20 -5.92 6.13 -9.41
C VAL A 20 -6.18 6.18 -10.92
N GLU A 21 -7.14 6.99 -11.32
CA GLU A 21 -7.41 7.28 -12.73
C GLU A 21 -6.66 8.55 -13.12
N GLN A 22 -5.78 8.44 -14.11
CA GLN A 22 -5.03 9.57 -14.64
C GLN A 22 -5.39 9.81 -16.10
N PRO A 23 -5.74 11.03 -16.50
CA PRO A 23 -5.90 11.36 -17.91
C PRO A 23 -4.53 11.21 -18.60
N ARG A 24 -4.50 10.58 -19.77
CA ARG A 24 -3.31 10.58 -20.63
C ARG A 24 -3.11 11.99 -21.18
N ALA A 25 -1.94 12.57 -20.95
CA ALA A 25 -1.58 13.80 -21.62
C ALA A 25 -1.52 13.52 -23.13
N VAL A 26 -2.22 14.33 -23.92
CA VAL A 26 -2.18 14.27 -25.39
C VAL A 26 -0.70 14.45 -25.80
N GLY A 27 -0.08 13.40 -26.35
CA GLY A 27 1.32 13.43 -26.78
C GLY A 27 2.28 12.48 -26.05
N ARG A 28 1.87 11.76 -24.99
CA ARG A 28 2.72 10.69 -24.44
C ARG A 28 2.69 9.49 -25.38
N VAL A 29 3.89 9.06 -25.76
CA VAL A 29 4.11 7.84 -26.56
C VAL A 29 3.48 6.65 -25.82
N THR A 30 2.56 5.97 -26.46
CA THR A 30 2.03 4.69 -25.97
C THR A 30 3.18 3.72 -25.72
N PRO A 31 3.25 3.04 -24.56
CA PRO A 31 4.26 2.00 -24.36
C PRO A 31 4.22 0.98 -25.48
N ALA A 32 5.40 0.56 -25.94
CA ALA A 32 5.54 -0.34 -27.10
C ALA A 32 4.73 -1.65 -26.97
N PHE A 33 4.32 -2.05 -25.77
CA PHE A 33 3.52 -3.27 -25.57
C PHE A 33 2.07 -3.16 -26.09
N GLU A 34 1.54 -1.93 -26.25
CA GLU A 34 0.20 -1.70 -26.84
C GLU A 34 0.20 -1.78 -28.38
N GLN A 35 1.40 -1.83 -28.98
CA GLN A 35 1.56 -1.83 -30.45
C GLN A 35 1.94 -3.21 -31.01
N ASP A 36 1.99 -4.25 -30.18
CA ASP A 36 2.27 -5.61 -30.67
C ASP A 36 0.95 -6.30 -31.05
N PRO A 37 0.53 -6.24 -32.33
CA PRO A 37 -0.66 -6.94 -32.81
C PRO A 37 -0.45 -8.47 -32.86
N ALA A 38 0.77 -8.94 -32.61
CA ALA A 38 1.14 -10.31 -32.47
C ALA A 38 1.51 -10.58 -30.99
N GLY A 39 0.50 -10.70 -30.13
CA GLY A 39 0.69 -11.40 -28.86
C GLY A 39 1.34 -12.76 -29.14
N PRO A 40 2.09 -13.36 -28.18
CA PRO A 40 2.71 -14.67 -28.39
C PRO A 40 1.65 -15.62 -28.92
N ALA A 41 1.94 -16.23 -30.07
CA ALA A 41 1.03 -17.14 -30.74
C ALA A 41 0.56 -18.18 -29.73
N VAL A 42 -0.74 -18.15 -29.41
CA VAL A 42 -1.37 -19.11 -28.50
C VAL A 42 -1.12 -20.47 -29.09
N SER A 43 -0.41 -21.35 -28.38
CA SER A 43 -0.16 -22.70 -28.87
C SER A 43 -1.50 -23.39 -29.13
N PRO A 44 -1.58 -24.31 -30.08
CA PRO A 44 -2.84 -25.03 -30.40
C PRO A 44 -3.48 -25.72 -29.19
N GLU A 45 -2.68 -26.13 -28.21
CA GLU A 45 -3.16 -26.71 -26.94
C GLU A 45 -3.91 -25.68 -26.07
N THR A 46 -3.44 -24.43 -25.97
CA THR A 46 -4.11 -23.39 -25.20
C THR A 46 -5.41 -22.92 -25.87
N ALA A 47 -5.47 -22.95 -27.20
CA ALA A 47 -6.69 -22.65 -27.93
C ALA A 47 -7.76 -23.74 -27.72
N ALA A 48 -7.35 -25.03 -27.63
CA ALA A 48 -8.26 -26.14 -27.35
C ALA A 48 -8.85 -26.04 -25.91
N LEU A 49 -8.06 -25.57 -24.91
CA LEU A 49 -8.54 -25.39 -23.54
C LEU A 49 -9.56 -24.26 -23.47
N GLY A 50 -9.36 -23.15 -24.19
CA GLY A 50 -10.32 -22.05 -24.32
C GLY A 50 -11.65 -22.47 -24.96
N ALA A 51 -11.62 -23.36 -25.91
CA ALA A 51 -12.81 -23.90 -26.56
C ALA A 51 -13.62 -24.83 -25.64
N LEU A 52 -12.96 -25.58 -24.77
CA LEU A 52 -13.62 -26.47 -23.79
C LEU A 52 -14.31 -25.68 -22.65
N THR A 53 -13.81 -24.52 -22.27
CA THR A 53 -14.46 -23.66 -21.26
C THR A 53 -15.67 -22.89 -21.81
N SER A 54 -15.75 -22.70 -23.13
CA SER A 54 -16.89 -22.06 -23.81
C SER A 54 -18.09 -22.99 -24.02
N ALA A 55 -17.91 -24.30 -23.89
CA ALA A 55 -18.96 -25.31 -24.18
C ALA A 55 -19.87 -25.62 -22.96
N HIS A 56 -19.69 -24.98 -21.83
CA HIS A 56 -20.49 -25.18 -20.60
C HIS A 56 -21.48 -24.04 -20.30
N THR A 57 -21.95 -23.31 -21.31
CA THR A 57 -23.17 -22.52 -21.17
C THR A 57 -24.40 -23.38 -21.46
N GLY A 58 -24.60 -24.39 -20.61
CA GLY A 58 -25.87 -25.09 -20.54
C GLY A 58 -26.93 -24.12 -20.03
N THR A 59 -27.93 -23.92 -20.85
CA THR A 59 -29.16 -23.15 -20.56
C THR A 59 -29.86 -23.75 -19.34
N GLU A 60 -29.62 -23.21 -18.14
CA GLU A 60 -30.51 -23.44 -17.02
C GLU A 60 -31.84 -22.72 -17.31
N PRO A 61 -32.99 -23.32 -17.02
CA PRO A 61 -34.29 -22.67 -17.24
C PRO A 61 -34.39 -21.47 -16.29
N GLY A 62 -34.33 -20.26 -16.84
CA GLY A 62 -34.34 -19.02 -16.11
C GLY A 62 -35.62 -18.85 -15.28
N LEU A 63 -35.46 -18.46 -14.03
CA LEU A 63 -36.45 -17.77 -13.27
C LEU A 63 -36.96 -16.57 -14.07
N PRO A 64 -38.26 -16.28 -14.13
CA PRO A 64 -38.80 -15.20 -14.93
C PRO A 64 -38.31 -13.87 -14.37
N ILE A 65 -37.33 -13.26 -15.05
CA ILE A 65 -36.95 -11.87 -14.82
C ILE A 65 -38.17 -11.02 -15.18
N GLY A 66 -38.60 -10.23 -14.19
CA GLY A 66 -39.85 -9.51 -14.18
C GLY A 66 -40.24 -8.82 -15.48
N SER A 67 -41.53 -8.69 -15.68
CA SER A 67 -42.21 -8.17 -16.85
C SER A 67 -41.65 -6.85 -17.36
N PRO A 68 -41.66 -6.60 -18.69
CA PRO A 68 -41.13 -5.37 -19.31
C PRO A 68 -41.69 -4.05 -18.82
N GLY A 69 -42.77 -4.08 -18.04
CA GLY A 69 -43.38 -2.89 -17.45
C GLY A 69 -42.64 -2.29 -16.23
N ALA A 70 -41.74 -3.02 -15.60
CA ALA A 70 -41.00 -2.53 -14.44
C ALA A 70 -39.75 -1.67 -14.83
N ALA A 71 -39.20 -1.88 -16.02
CA ALA A 71 -38.03 -1.12 -16.51
C ALA A 71 -38.36 0.33 -16.94
N ALA A 72 -39.62 0.63 -17.23
CA ALA A 72 -40.03 1.95 -17.69
C ALA A 72 -40.28 2.98 -16.57
N ARG A 73 -40.18 2.60 -15.27
CA ARG A 73 -40.39 3.52 -14.13
C ARG A 73 -39.12 3.97 -13.42
N MET A 74 -37.96 3.56 -13.87
CA MET A 74 -36.68 4.03 -13.30
C MET A 74 -36.02 5.07 -14.21
N SER A 75 -36.80 6.08 -14.66
CA SER A 75 -36.24 7.24 -15.38
C SER A 75 -35.71 8.35 -14.46
N GLY A 76 -35.67 8.13 -13.13
CA GLY A 76 -34.82 8.87 -12.22
C GLY A 76 -33.51 8.14 -12.15
N GLY A 77 -32.46 8.63 -12.81
CA GLY A 77 -31.12 8.07 -12.66
C GLY A 77 -30.76 7.98 -11.18
N PRO A 78 -29.98 6.98 -10.76
CA PRO A 78 -29.56 6.89 -9.37
C PRO A 78 -28.87 8.21 -9.01
N GLU A 79 -29.46 8.90 -8.04
CA GLU A 79 -28.84 10.06 -7.40
C GLU A 79 -27.56 9.55 -6.75
N PHE A 80 -26.43 9.73 -7.42
CA PHE A 80 -25.16 9.17 -7.00
C PHE A 80 -24.71 9.91 -5.75
N LEU A 81 -24.95 9.29 -4.59
CA LEU A 81 -24.38 9.64 -3.28
C LEU A 81 -24.53 11.12 -2.89
N GLY A 82 -25.71 11.70 -3.05
CA GLY A 82 -26.06 12.97 -2.40
C GLY A 82 -25.26 14.19 -2.86
N MET A 83 -24.60 14.15 -4.02
CA MET A 83 -24.04 15.32 -4.67
C MET A 83 -25.03 15.85 -5.73
N PRO A 84 -25.74 16.97 -5.46
CA PRO A 84 -26.63 17.56 -6.46
C PRO A 84 -25.80 17.99 -7.67
N GLY A 85 -26.08 17.41 -8.84
CA GLY A 85 -25.45 17.81 -10.10
C GLY A 85 -24.18 17.06 -10.52
N ALA A 86 -23.71 16.09 -9.77
CA ALA A 86 -22.66 15.17 -10.24
C ALA A 86 -23.27 14.20 -11.27
N GLN A 87 -23.12 14.51 -12.54
CA GLN A 87 -23.35 13.49 -13.56
C GLN A 87 -22.39 12.34 -13.29
N PRO A 88 -22.86 11.07 -13.26
CA PRO A 88 -21.93 9.94 -13.26
C PRO A 88 -20.97 10.14 -14.43
N PRO A 89 -19.66 9.87 -14.26
CA PRO A 89 -18.69 9.98 -15.33
C PRO A 89 -19.28 9.23 -16.52
N GLY A 90 -19.55 9.97 -17.60
CA GLY A 90 -20.42 9.54 -18.67
C GLY A 90 -20.01 8.15 -19.14
N ARG A 91 -20.87 7.16 -18.98
CA ARG A 91 -20.86 6.01 -19.86
C ARG A 91 -21.11 6.57 -21.24
N GLY A 92 -20.05 6.96 -21.91
CA GLY A 92 -20.11 7.23 -23.34
C GLY A 92 -20.70 5.99 -23.96
N SER A 93 -21.86 6.13 -24.56
CA SER A 93 -22.55 5.07 -25.34
C SER A 93 -21.83 4.77 -26.67
N GLY A 94 -20.54 5.07 -26.75
CA GLY A 94 -19.67 4.75 -27.87
C GLY A 94 -18.90 3.48 -27.58
N ALA A 95 -18.92 2.54 -28.50
CA ALA A 95 -18.15 1.30 -28.48
C ALA A 95 -16.62 1.50 -28.57
N GLU A 96 -16.15 2.74 -28.48
CA GLU A 96 -14.75 3.10 -28.40
C GLU A 96 -14.40 3.21 -26.90
N GLY A 97 -13.64 2.23 -26.40
CA GLY A 97 -13.10 2.26 -25.05
C GLY A 97 -12.34 3.58 -24.85
N ARG A 98 -12.54 4.24 -23.70
CA ARG A 98 -11.76 5.43 -23.35
C ARG A 98 -10.28 5.08 -23.39
N THR A 99 -9.52 5.67 -24.31
CA THR A 99 -8.08 5.49 -24.49
C THR A 99 -7.28 6.68 -23.93
N ASP A 100 -7.98 7.68 -23.40
CA ASP A 100 -7.44 8.96 -22.94
C ASP A 100 -7.00 8.96 -21.47
N PHE A 101 -7.02 7.79 -20.80
CA PHE A 101 -6.63 7.66 -19.40
C PHE A 101 -5.90 6.34 -19.14
N ARG A 102 -5.18 6.28 -18.03
CA ARG A 102 -4.59 5.05 -17.48
C ARG A 102 -5.06 4.82 -16.05
N TRP A 103 -5.13 3.58 -15.68
CA TRP A 103 -5.44 3.17 -14.31
C TRP A 103 -4.15 2.73 -13.63
N LEU A 104 -3.89 3.33 -12.48
CA LEU A 104 -2.85 2.89 -11.58
C LEU A 104 -3.50 2.25 -10.36
N MET A 105 -2.90 1.18 -9.87
CA MET A 105 -3.41 0.44 -8.71
C MET A 105 -2.28 0.22 -7.73
N MET A 106 -2.54 0.46 -6.46
CA MET A 106 -1.62 0.16 -5.38
C MET A 106 -2.35 -0.61 -4.29
N SER A 107 -1.80 -1.75 -3.88
CA SER A 107 -2.32 -2.51 -2.76
C SER A 107 -1.67 -2.00 -1.47
N ASP A 108 -2.28 -0.97 -0.86
CA ASP A 108 -1.75 -0.35 0.35
C ASP A 108 -1.87 -1.27 1.58
N VAL A 109 -0.84 -1.21 2.43
CA VAL A 109 -0.69 -2.05 3.61
C VAL A 109 0.33 -1.43 4.57
N CYS A 110 0.39 -1.90 5.82
CA CYS A 110 1.49 -1.54 6.72
C CYS A 110 2.86 -1.91 6.10
N LYS A 111 3.79 -0.97 6.14
CA LYS A 111 5.12 -1.11 5.53
C LYS A 111 6.09 -1.95 6.37
N HIS A 112 5.79 -2.21 7.65
CA HIS A 112 6.69 -2.91 8.58
C HIS A 112 8.12 -2.34 8.56
N CYS A 113 8.23 -1.02 8.74
CA CYS A 113 9.45 -0.23 8.62
C CYS A 113 10.60 -0.80 9.46
N THR A 114 11.82 -0.69 8.98
CA THR A 114 13.03 -1.08 9.73
C THR A 114 13.19 -0.20 10.96
N HIS A 115 13.05 1.12 10.83
CA HIS A 115 12.89 2.03 11.97
C HIS A 115 11.40 2.30 12.16
N ALA A 116 10.79 1.65 13.15
CA ALA A 116 9.35 1.67 13.35
C ALA A 116 8.97 2.67 14.44
N ALA A 117 8.66 3.92 14.06
CA ALA A 117 8.22 4.94 15.02
C ALA A 117 7.06 4.48 15.91
N CYS A 118 6.12 3.70 15.35
CA CYS A 118 4.99 3.16 16.11
C CYS A 118 5.42 2.23 17.24
N LEU A 119 6.53 1.52 17.09
CA LEU A 119 7.11 0.69 18.15
C LEU A 119 7.79 1.55 19.21
N ASP A 120 8.56 2.56 18.77
CA ASP A 120 9.36 3.41 19.66
C ASP A 120 8.49 4.27 20.60
N VAL A 121 7.30 4.69 20.15
CA VAL A 121 6.41 5.56 20.93
C VAL A 121 5.41 4.79 21.79
N CYS A 122 5.38 3.46 21.73
CA CYS A 122 4.39 2.68 22.47
C CYS A 122 4.75 2.60 23.96
N PRO A 123 3.97 3.24 24.87
CA PRO A 123 4.31 3.29 26.29
C PRO A 123 4.13 1.95 27.01
N THR A 124 3.28 1.07 26.46
CA THR A 124 3.02 -0.26 27.06
C THR A 124 3.87 -1.36 26.45
N GLY A 125 4.61 -1.07 25.36
CA GLY A 125 5.34 -2.09 24.61
C GLY A 125 4.44 -3.08 23.86
N SER A 126 3.17 -2.72 23.61
CA SER A 126 2.25 -3.60 22.89
C SER A 126 2.63 -3.78 21.42
N LEU A 127 3.38 -2.83 20.83
CA LEU A 127 4.01 -3.05 19.54
C LEU A 127 5.39 -3.63 19.72
N PHE A 128 5.67 -4.72 19.00
CA PHE A 128 6.95 -5.38 19.05
C PHE A 128 7.35 -5.92 17.67
N ARG A 129 8.65 -6.20 17.52
CA ARG A 129 9.19 -6.81 16.29
C ARG A 129 9.27 -8.32 16.48
N THR A 130 8.72 -9.04 15.51
CA THR A 130 8.74 -10.49 15.49
C THR A 130 10.08 -11.02 14.97
N GLU A 131 10.31 -12.34 15.10
CA GLU A 131 11.43 -13.07 14.52
C GLU A 131 11.50 -12.97 12.98
N PHE A 132 10.38 -12.69 12.33
CA PHE A 132 10.30 -12.46 10.87
C PHE A 132 10.59 -11.01 10.48
N GLY A 133 10.99 -10.14 11.43
CA GLY A 133 11.22 -8.72 11.19
C GLY A 133 9.95 -7.89 11.06
N THR A 134 8.76 -8.48 11.21
CA THR A 134 7.49 -7.76 11.13
C THR A 134 7.18 -7.05 12.44
N VAL A 135 6.43 -5.96 12.37
CA VAL A 135 5.93 -5.25 13.56
C VAL A 135 4.47 -5.60 13.76
N VAL A 136 4.13 -6.12 14.92
CA VAL A 136 2.75 -6.51 15.27
C VAL A 136 2.28 -5.81 16.53
N VAL A 137 0.97 -5.76 16.73
CA VAL A 137 0.33 -5.25 17.95
C VAL A 137 -0.09 -6.45 18.78
N GLN A 138 0.34 -6.50 20.02
CA GLN A 138 -0.19 -7.42 21.03
C GLN A 138 -1.38 -6.74 21.70
N GLU A 139 -2.57 -7.22 21.37
CA GLU A 139 -3.82 -6.54 21.69
C GLU A 139 -4.15 -6.51 23.18
N ASP A 140 -3.78 -7.55 23.92
CA ASP A 140 -4.08 -7.71 25.35
C ASP A 140 -3.34 -6.70 26.25
N ILE A 141 -2.21 -6.15 25.79
CA ILE A 141 -1.45 -5.10 26.50
C ILE A 141 -1.62 -3.70 25.88
N CYS A 142 -2.36 -3.56 24.77
CA CYS A 142 -2.65 -2.27 24.16
C CYS A 142 -3.68 -1.50 24.99
N ASN A 143 -3.28 -0.31 25.48
CA ASN A 143 -4.15 0.58 26.26
C ASN A 143 -4.92 1.60 25.43
N GLY A 144 -4.80 1.58 24.09
CA GLY A 144 -5.53 2.49 23.21
C GLY A 144 -5.07 3.95 23.20
N CYS A 145 -3.86 4.26 23.66
CA CYS A 145 -3.38 5.66 23.77
C CYS A 145 -3.25 6.42 22.44
N GLY A 146 -3.20 5.71 21.29
CA GLY A 146 -3.16 6.30 19.95
C GLY A 146 -1.81 6.87 19.49
N TYR A 147 -0.75 6.86 20.33
CA TYR A 147 0.55 7.43 19.93
C TYR A 147 1.14 6.79 18.69
N CYS A 148 0.95 5.48 18.49
CA CYS A 148 1.40 4.77 17.30
C CYS A 148 0.70 5.24 16.02
N ILE A 149 -0.54 5.74 16.12
CA ILE A 149 -1.32 6.25 14.98
C ILE A 149 -0.68 7.53 14.48
N SER A 150 -0.47 8.51 15.38
CA SER A 150 0.14 9.80 15.04
C SER A 150 1.62 9.70 14.66
N ALA A 151 2.34 8.69 15.16
CA ALA A 151 3.74 8.49 14.83
C ALA A 151 3.98 7.79 13.50
N CYS A 152 2.95 7.15 12.91
CA CYS A 152 3.09 6.42 11.66
C CYS A 152 3.19 7.38 10.47
N PRO A 153 4.33 7.43 9.73
CA PRO A 153 4.47 8.34 8.61
C PRO A 153 3.55 8.00 7.43
N TYR A 154 3.02 6.78 7.41
CA TYR A 154 2.13 6.27 6.35
C TYR A 154 0.65 6.30 6.72
N GLY A 155 0.29 6.61 7.98
CA GLY A 155 -1.10 6.65 8.42
C GLY A 155 -1.86 5.32 8.35
N VAL A 156 -1.16 4.18 8.43
CA VAL A 156 -1.75 2.84 8.21
C VAL A 156 -2.19 2.13 9.49
N ILE A 157 -2.14 2.81 10.63
CA ILE A 157 -2.59 2.30 11.93
C ILE A 157 -3.86 3.03 12.29
N ASP A 158 -4.87 2.30 12.71
CA ASP A 158 -6.15 2.87 13.11
C ASP A 158 -6.61 2.28 14.45
N GLN A 159 -7.51 2.98 15.12
CA GLN A 159 -8.07 2.60 16.40
C GLN A 159 -9.46 2.00 16.20
N ARG A 160 -9.68 0.81 16.74
CA ARG A 160 -10.99 0.19 16.72
C ARG A 160 -11.95 0.92 17.68
N LYS A 161 -13.15 1.22 17.20
CA LYS A 161 -14.12 2.04 17.94
C LYS A 161 -14.75 1.33 19.12
N ASP A 162 -14.85 0.01 19.05
CA ASP A 162 -15.52 -0.83 20.06
C ASP A 162 -14.62 -1.12 21.26
N ASP A 163 -13.34 -1.41 21.04
CA ASP A 163 -12.39 -1.79 22.11
C ASP A 163 -11.29 -0.72 22.37
N GLY A 164 -11.22 0.30 21.51
CA GLY A 164 -10.27 1.41 21.63
C GLY A 164 -8.82 1.03 21.34
N ARG A 165 -8.52 -0.17 20.91
CA ARG A 165 -7.16 -0.66 20.67
C ARG A 165 -6.67 -0.30 19.27
N ALA A 166 -5.36 -0.18 19.11
CA ALA A 166 -4.73 0.06 17.82
C ALA A 166 -4.61 -1.24 17.02
N TRP A 167 -4.93 -1.16 15.73
CA TRP A 167 -4.89 -2.28 14.81
C TRP A 167 -4.21 -1.91 13.50
N LYS A 168 -3.54 -2.87 12.92
CA LYS A 168 -2.87 -2.75 11.61
C LYS A 168 -2.57 -4.13 11.04
N CYS A 169 -2.09 -4.18 9.81
CA CYS A 169 -1.59 -5.43 9.21
C CYS A 169 -0.48 -6.05 10.09
N THR A 170 -0.61 -7.35 10.36
CA THR A 170 0.37 -8.17 11.11
C THR A 170 1.34 -8.93 10.20
N LEU A 171 1.23 -8.77 8.86
CA LEU A 171 1.84 -9.61 7.84
C LEU A 171 1.44 -11.10 8.02
N CYS A 172 0.22 -11.35 8.53
CA CYS A 172 -0.28 -12.69 8.84
C CYS A 172 0.67 -13.49 9.74
N TYR A 173 1.10 -12.90 10.86
CA TYR A 173 2.10 -13.47 11.77
C TYR A 173 1.83 -14.94 12.11
N ASP A 174 0.56 -15.31 12.42
CA ASP A 174 0.18 -16.70 12.73
C ASP A 174 0.47 -17.65 11.57
N ARG A 175 0.21 -17.20 10.33
CA ARG A 175 0.49 -17.98 9.13
C ARG A 175 1.99 -18.13 8.90
N LEU A 176 2.77 -17.07 9.14
CA LEU A 176 4.24 -17.12 9.05
C LEU A 176 4.81 -18.10 10.06
N GLY A 177 4.33 -18.09 11.30
CA GLY A 177 4.70 -19.06 12.33
C GLY A 177 4.38 -20.51 11.96
N ALA A 178 3.34 -20.72 11.14
CA ALA A 178 2.98 -22.02 10.58
C ALA A 178 3.69 -22.34 9.24
N GLY A 179 4.68 -21.54 8.82
CA GLY A 179 5.38 -21.71 7.54
C GLY A 179 4.55 -21.45 6.29
N GLN A 180 3.44 -20.70 6.43
CA GLN A 180 2.53 -20.41 5.34
C GLN A 180 2.77 -19.00 4.78
N THR A 181 2.48 -18.83 3.49
CA THR A 181 2.49 -17.52 2.83
C THR A 181 1.38 -16.61 3.37
N PRO A 182 1.60 -15.28 3.53
CA PRO A 182 0.55 -14.33 3.88
C PRO A 182 -0.66 -14.45 2.96
N ALA A 183 -1.87 -14.33 3.54
CA ALA A 183 -3.12 -14.59 2.83
C ALA A 183 -3.30 -13.72 1.58
N CYS A 184 -2.86 -12.46 1.63
CA CYS A 184 -2.95 -11.54 0.49
C CYS A 184 -2.04 -11.96 -0.69
N ALA A 185 -0.84 -12.46 -0.42
CA ALA A 185 0.05 -12.97 -1.47
C ALA A 185 -0.48 -14.30 -2.03
N GLN A 186 -0.98 -15.19 -1.17
CA GLN A 186 -1.58 -16.45 -1.61
C GLN A 186 -2.84 -16.26 -2.45
N ALA A 187 -3.65 -15.24 -2.13
CA ALA A 187 -4.90 -14.96 -2.84
C ALA A 187 -4.72 -14.15 -4.14
N CYS A 188 -3.50 -13.67 -4.43
CA CYS A 188 -3.24 -12.83 -5.61
C CYS A 188 -3.02 -13.69 -6.86
N PRO A 189 -3.97 -13.77 -7.80
CA PRO A 189 -3.85 -14.66 -8.97
C PRO A 189 -2.82 -14.16 -9.99
N THR A 190 -2.50 -12.87 -9.96
CA THR A 190 -1.52 -12.22 -10.84
C THR A 190 -0.12 -12.17 -10.26
N GLU A 191 0.07 -12.68 -9.02
CA GLU A 191 1.33 -12.61 -8.27
C GLU A 191 1.91 -11.18 -8.17
N SER A 192 1.05 -10.16 -8.27
CA SER A 192 1.46 -8.77 -8.06
C SER A 192 1.79 -8.48 -6.59
N ILE A 193 1.24 -9.29 -5.68
CA ILE A 193 1.61 -9.30 -4.26
C ILE A 193 2.47 -10.54 -4.03
N GLN A 194 3.75 -10.32 -3.75
CA GLN A 194 4.74 -11.39 -3.55
C GLN A 194 5.20 -11.43 -2.10
N TYR A 195 5.62 -12.60 -1.66
CA TYR A 195 6.22 -12.83 -0.35
C TYR A 195 7.46 -13.70 -0.50
N GLY A 196 8.52 -13.38 0.22
CA GLY A 196 9.78 -14.10 0.19
C GLY A 196 10.88 -13.37 0.96
N ARG A 197 12.12 -13.79 0.75
CA ARG A 197 13.28 -13.08 1.31
C ARG A 197 13.37 -11.68 0.75
N LEU A 198 13.62 -10.71 1.62
CA LEU A 198 13.59 -9.30 1.25
C LEU A 198 14.67 -8.92 0.22
N ASP A 199 15.87 -9.52 0.35
CA ASP A 199 16.98 -9.36 -0.58
C ASP A 199 16.61 -9.85 -1.99
N GLU A 200 16.09 -11.07 -2.10
CA GLU A 200 15.65 -11.66 -3.37
C GLU A 200 14.51 -10.87 -4.03
N LEU A 201 13.56 -10.40 -3.21
CA LEU A 201 12.46 -9.58 -3.71
C LEU A 201 12.93 -8.22 -4.23
N ARG A 202 13.91 -7.59 -3.55
CA ARG A 202 14.52 -6.33 -4.00
C ARG A 202 15.25 -6.49 -5.33
N GLU A 203 16.04 -7.55 -5.49
CA GLU A 203 16.71 -7.86 -6.75
C GLU A 203 15.73 -8.09 -7.89
N ARG A 204 14.69 -8.90 -7.65
CA ARG A 204 13.61 -9.16 -8.62
C ARG A 204 12.88 -7.87 -9.01
N ALA A 205 12.57 -7.02 -8.05
CA ALA A 205 11.90 -5.76 -8.30
C ALA A 205 12.79 -4.78 -9.08
N ALA A 206 14.09 -4.70 -8.78
CA ALA A 206 15.03 -3.89 -9.53
C ALA A 206 15.16 -4.35 -10.99
N ALA A 207 15.25 -5.66 -11.23
CA ALA A 207 15.24 -6.23 -12.58
C ALA A 207 13.94 -5.90 -13.33
N ARG A 208 12.79 -5.92 -12.62
CA ARG A 208 11.51 -5.56 -13.21
C ARG A 208 11.44 -4.09 -13.58
N VAL A 209 11.98 -3.17 -12.76
CA VAL A 209 12.07 -1.74 -13.09
C VAL A 209 12.94 -1.55 -14.35
N ALA A 210 14.11 -2.19 -14.42
CA ALA A 210 14.97 -2.12 -15.61
C ALA A 210 14.22 -2.56 -16.87
N THR A 211 13.52 -3.69 -16.82
CA THR A 211 12.67 -4.17 -17.93
C THR A 211 11.58 -3.17 -18.32
N LEU A 212 10.96 -2.48 -17.35
CA LEU A 212 9.93 -1.48 -17.62
C LEU A 212 10.54 -0.23 -18.28
N HIS A 213 11.72 0.20 -17.87
CA HIS A 213 12.43 1.31 -18.51
C HIS A 213 12.77 0.98 -19.97
N GLU A 214 13.27 -0.23 -20.26
CA GLU A 214 13.52 -0.71 -21.63
C GLU A 214 12.24 -0.72 -22.49
N ARG A 215 11.10 -0.96 -21.87
CA ARG A 215 9.78 -0.93 -22.52
C ARG A 215 9.17 0.46 -22.66
N GLY A 216 9.90 1.52 -22.32
CA GLY A 216 9.44 2.89 -22.45
C GLY A 216 8.53 3.38 -21.33
N VAL A 217 8.66 2.81 -20.11
CA VAL A 217 7.98 3.27 -18.89
C VAL A 217 9.03 3.84 -17.92
N PRO A 218 9.56 5.05 -18.19
CA PRO A 218 10.64 5.64 -17.40
C PRO A 218 10.22 6.06 -15.99
N GLU A 219 8.91 6.18 -15.73
CA GLU A 219 8.35 6.54 -14.44
C GLU A 219 8.39 5.39 -13.43
N ALA A 220 8.63 4.14 -13.89
CA ALA A 220 8.70 2.98 -13.02
C ALA A 220 9.82 3.12 -11.98
N ARG A 221 9.49 2.96 -10.71
CA ARG A 221 10.41 3.12 -9.59
C ARG A 221 10.08 2.20 -8.42
N LEU A 222 11.04 1.99 -7.55
CA LEU A 222 10.82 1.32 -6.28
C LEU A 222 10.60 2.35 -5.17
N TYR A 223 9.72 2.03 -4.24
CA TYR A 223 9.41 2.84 -3.08
C TYR A 223 9.54 2.01 -1.79
N GLY A 224 10.24 2.53 -0.77
CA GLY A 224 10.47 1.86 0.50
C GLY A 224 11.49 0.72 0.46
N HIS A 225 12.25 0.56 -0.62
CA HIS A 225 13.25 -0.50 -0.77
C HIS A 225 14.64 -0.10 -0.23
N ASP A 226 14.92 1.21 -0.11
CA ASP A 226 16.22 1.73 0.26
C ASP A 226 16.44 1.65 1.78
N PRO A 227 17.47 0.93 2.27
CA PRO A 227 17.78 0.89 3.70
C PRO A 227 18.29 2.22 4.25
N HIS A 228 18.61 3.20 3.40
CA HIS A 228 19.12 4.51 3.78
C HIS A 228 18.07 5.61 3.78
N ASP A 229 16.82 5.30 3.42
CA ASP A 229 15.71 6.24 3.50
C ASP A 229 15.37 6.64 4.95
N GLY A 230 14.43 7.58 5.14
CA GLY A 230 14.06 8.10 6.45
C GLY A 230 13.45 7.08 7.41
N VAL A 231 13.04 5.89 6.91
CA VAL A 231 12.45 4.79 7.69
C VAL A 231 13.38 3.57 7.78
N GLY A 232 14.53 3.59 7.09
CA GLY A 232 15.50 2.49 7.07
C GLY A 232 15.11 1.35 6.15
N GLY A 233 14.29 1.61 5.15
CA GLY A 233 13.66 0.65 4.28
C GLY A 233 12.46 -0.04 4.90
N ASP A 234 11.58 -0.53 4.06
CA ASP A 234 10.33 -1.17 4.41
C ASP A 234 10.40 -2.70 4.24
N GLY A 235 9.72 -3.41 5.14
CA GLY A 235 9.48 -4.85 5.01
C GLY A 235 8.40 -5.16 3.96
N ALA A 236 7.60 -4.15 3.58
CA ALA A 236 6.67 -4.21 2.46
C ALA A 236 6.89 -2.98 1.57
N PHE A 237 7.64 -3.14 0.49
CA PHE A 237 7.99 -2.11 -0.47
C PHE A 237 7.17 -2.27 -1.76
N PHE A 238 7.17 -1.24 -2.62
CA PHE A 238 6.32 -1.17 -3.80
C PHE A 238 7.12 -0.88 -5.07
N LEU A 239 6.64 -1.42 -6.19
CA LEU A 239 6.97 -0.96 -7.53
C LEU A 239 5.85 -0.05 -7.99
N LEU A 240 6.16 1.22 -8.19
CA LEU A 240 5.23 2.26 -8.62
C LEU A 240 5.50 2.61 -10.09
N LEU A 241 4.46 3.04 -10.79
CA LEU A 241 4.52 3.51 -12.18
C LEU A 241 4.36 5.02 -12.30
N ASP A 242 4.44 5.73 -11.16
CA ASP A 242 4.40 7.19 -11.07
C ASP A 242 5.01 7.65 -9.73
N GLU A 243 4.97 8.95 -9.45
CA GLU A 243 5.43 9.53 -8.19
C GLU A 243 4.62 8.98 -6.99
N PRO A 244 5.24 8.82 -5.81
CA PRO A 244 4.57 8.30 -4.63
C PRO A 244 3.31 9.08 -4.25
N GLU A 245 3.33 10.41 -4.41
CA GLU A 245 2.23 11.30 -4.08
C GLU A 245 0.96 11.00 -4.88
N VAL A 246 1.10 10.50 -6.11
CA VAL A 246 -0.02 10.10 -6.96
C VAL A 246 -0.82 8.96 -6.31
N TYR A 247 -0.14 8.13 -5.52
CA TYR A 247 -0.75 7.04 -4.77
C TYR A 247 -1.12 7.42 -3.33
N GLY A 248 -0.93 8.68 -2.94
CA GLY A 248 -1.15 9.14 -1.57
C GLY A 248 -0.05 8.73 -0.59
N LEU A 249 1.11 8.30 -1.09
CA LEU A 249 2.26 7.97 -0.27
C LEU A 249 3.12 9.21 -0.01
N PRO A 250 3.70 9.38 1.20
CA PRO A 250 4.67 10.45 1.44
C PRO A 250 5.92 10.25 0.58
N PRO A 251 6.43 11.29 -0.10
CA PRO A 251 7.60 11.16 -0.97
C PRO A 251 8.88 10.83 -0.19
N ASP A 252 8.99 11.34 1.02
CA ASP A 252 10.14 11.16 1.91
C ASP A 252 9.66 10.86 3.33
N PRO A 253 9.30 9.62 3.64
CA PRO A 253 8.82 9.24 4.95
C PRO A 253 9.98 9.27 5.96
N VAL A 254 9.80 10.02 7.06
CA VAL A 254 10.82 10.18 8.10
C VAL A 254 10.31 9.68 9.44
N VAL A 255 11.13 8.85 10.09
CA VAL A 255 10.93 8.43 11.47
C VAL A 255 11.73 9.35 12.40
N THR A 256 11.03 10.21 13.12
CA THR A 256 11.66 11.21 14.00
C THR A 256 12.41 10.59 15.20
N THR A 257 12.08 9.36 15.56
CA THR A 257 12.72 8.61 16.67
C THR A 257 13.99 7.89 16.26
N ARG A 258 14.29 7.76 14.96
CA ARG A 258 15.44 7.02 14.43
C ARG A 258 16.78 7.42 15.07
N ASP A 259 17.00 8.71 15.21
CA ASP A 259 18.28 9.27 15.65
C ASP A 259 18.32 9.61 17.16
N LEU A 260 17.29 9.24 17.93
CA LEU A 260 17.21 9.52 19.37
C LEU A 260 18.48 9.15 20.15
N PRO A 261 19.11 7.98 19.98
CA PRO A 261 20.34 7.64 20.69
C PRO A 261 21.50 8.60 20.39
N ALA A 262 21.63 9.03 19.14
CA ALA A 262 22.64 10.00 18.73
C ALA A 262 22.34 11.41 19.27
N MET A 263 21.07 11.80 19.27
CA MET A 263 20.61 13.08 19.84
C MET A 263 20.88 13.15 21.36
N TRP A 264 20.58 12.09 22.10
CA TRP A 264 20.86 12.00 23.53
C TRP A 264 22.35 12.05 23.85
N LYS A 265 23.20 11.37 23.06
CA LYS A 265 24.66 11.47 23.20
C LYS A 265 25.15 12.91 23.00
N ARG A 266 24.67 13.59 21.94
CA ARG A 266 25.01 14.99 21.66
C ARG A 266 24.53 15.93 22.77
N ALA A 267 23.31 15.76 23.25
CA ALA A 267 22.77 16.52 24.34
C ALA A 267 23.58 16.33 25.66
N GLY A 268 23.96 15.09 25.95
CA GLY A 268 24.81 14.78 27.10
C GLY A 268 26.20 15.43 27.02
N LEU A 269 26.85 15.40 25.84
CA LEU A 269 28.11 16.08 25.61
C LEU A 269 27.98 17.61 25.77
N ALA A 270 26.92 18.20 25.24
CA ALA A 270 26.65 19.62 25.40
C ALA A 270 26.41 20.00 26.88
N ALA A 271 25.66 19.19 27.62
CA ALA A 271 25.44 19.39 29.07
C ALA A 271 26.75 19.30 29.84
N LEU A 272 27.61 18.34 29.56
CA LEU A 272 28.95 18.23 30.16
C LEU A 272 29.82 19.44 29.85
N ALA A 273 29.85 19.92 28.62
CA ALA A 273 30.60 21.11 28.23
C ALA A 273 30.10 22.36 28.96
N MET A 274 28.79 22.55 29.05
CA MET A 274 28.19 23.67 29.81
C MET A 274 28.53 23.59 31.30
N THR A 275 28.43 22.42 31.91
CA THR A 275 28.79 22.18 33.31
C THR A 275 30.27 22.48 33.54
N ALA A 276 31.17 22.01 32.71
CA ALA A 276 32.59 22.27 32.78
C ALA A 276 32.90 23.78 32.67
N ALA A 277 32.27 24.45 31.69
CA ALA A 277 32.42 25.91 31.53
C ALA A 277 31.94 26.69 32.75
N THR A 278 30.81 26.28 33.32
CA THR A 278 30.27 26.89 34.55
C THR A 278 31.22 26.70 35.71
N VAL A 279 31.69 25.47 35.95
CA VAL A 279 32.65 25.17 37.04
C VAL A 279 33.95 25.96 36.84
N PHE A 280 34.46 26.02 35.60
CA PHE A 280 35.67 26.81 35.32
C PHE A 280 35.47 28.31 35.58
N ALA A 281 34.32 28.86 35.19
CA ALA A 281 33.97 30.25 35.43
C ALA A 281 33.89 30.59 36.95
N PHE A 282 33.38 29.67 37.78
CA PHE A 282 33.31 29.84 39.22
C PHE A 282 34.67 29.65 39.92
N LEU A 283 35.47 28.64 39.47
CA LEU A 283 36.81 28.40 40.02
C LEU A 283 37.83 29.45 39.57
N GLY A 284 37.70 29.98 38.36
CA GLY A 284 38.58 31.03 37.82
C GLY A 284 38.34 32.41 38.43
N ARG A 285 37.28 32.62 39.21
CA ARG A 285 36.96 33.84 39.94
C ARG A 285 37.55 33.85 41.38
N ARG A 286 38.76 33.33 41.55
CA ARG A 286 39.46 33.60 42.84
C ARG A 286 40.11 34.96 42.72
N PRO A 287 39.85 35.90 43.71
CA PRO A 287 40.46 37.21 43.74
C PRO A 287 41.96 37.14 44.00
#